data_2a25b0596878ac54baf32e2a2c8c07a3
#
_entry.id   2a25b0596878ac54baf32e2a2c8c07a3
#
_cell.length_a   1.000
_cell.length_b   1.000
_cell.length_c   1.000
_cell.angle_alpha   90.00
_cell.angle_beta   90.00
_cell.angle_gamma   90.00
#
_symmetry.space_group_name_H-M   'P 1'
#
loop_
_entity.id
_entity.type
_entity.pdbx_description
1 polymer ?
#
loop_
_entity_poly.entity_id
_entity_poly.type
_entity_poly.pdbx_seq_one_letter_code
_entity_poly.pdbx_strand_id
1 'polypeptide(L)'
;GDGEHLVRVGTENRQHVLGHISLLGYNGNIIAPMTTGGPDESALGDAVQCLLTEWAQQCRRQDGVVILPHFPNPRAEHAATVVSGNVDGVEMTSWGDLYHGIDPYSLSDWYRYLNCGYMTAAVGGTDKMAASTAVGTVRTYARLRDGEEFTYEAWKNAVRRAETFVTYGPL
;
A
#
# COMPACT_ATOMS: atom_id res chain seq x y z
N GLY A 1 20.54 7.41 3.74
CA GLY A 1 20.05 7.62 5.10
C GLY A 1 21.20 7.99 6.02
N ASP A 2 20.88 8.51 7.16
CA ASP A 2 21.81 8.98 8.20
C ASP A 2 21.91 8.02 9.40
N GLY A 3 21.33 6.82 9.29
CA GLY A 3 21.21 5.85 10.36
C GLY A 3 19.92 5.98 11.20
N GLU A 4 19.29 7.15 11.15
CA GLU A 4 18.02 7.42 11.83
C GLU A 4 16.86 7.58 10.85
N HIS A 5 17.17 7.97 9.60
CA HIS A 5 16.18 8.20 8.55
C HIS A 5 16.54 7.43 7.28
N LEU A 6 15.53 6.81 6.68
CA LEU A 6 15.63 6.12 5.39
C LEU A 6 14.62 6.71 4.41
N VAL A 7 15.08 6.92 3.18
CA VAL A 7 14.21 7.32 2.07
C VAL A 7 14.28 6.23 1.01
N ARG A 8 13.12 5.73 0.61
CA ARG A 8 12.98 4.73 -0.46
C ARG A 8 11.86 5.14 -1.40
N VAL A 9 12.01 4.78 -2.64
CA VAL A 9 11.03 5.02 -3.69
C VAL A 9 10.22 3.75 -3.92
N GLY A 10 8.94 3.91 -4.10
CA GLY A 10 8.01 2.90 -4.60
C GLY A 10 7.23 3.46 -5.78
N THR A 11 6.32 2.67 -6.29
CA THR A 11 5.38 3.11 -7.32
C THR A 11 3.96 2.87 -6.85
N GLU A 12 3.05 3.75 -7.21
CA GLU A 12 1.63 3.48 -7.21
C GLU A 12 1.23 3.21 -8.66
N ASN A 13 0.96 1.95 -8.97
CA ASN A 13 0.43 1.58 -10.28
C ASN A 13 -1.09 1.71 -10.25
N ARG A 14 -1.64 2.33 -11.29
CA ARG A 14 -3.04 2.77 -11.30
C ARG A 14 -3.75 2.20 -12.52
N GLN A 15 -4.87 1.54 -12.25
CA GLN A 15 -5.80 1.05 -13.26
C GLN A 15 -7.15 1.70 -13.04
N HIS A 16 -7.69 2.34 -14.05
CA HIS A 16 -8.95 3.07 -13.95
C HIS A 16 -10.13 2.19 -13.49
N VAL A 17 -10.20 0.97 -13.99
CA VAL A 17 -11.30 0.04 -13.68
C VAL A 17 -10.97 -0.86 -12.50
N LEU A 18 -9.76 -1.42 -12.44
CA LEU A 18 -9.41 -2.46 -11.48
C LEU A 18 -9.02 -1.92 -10.11
N GLY A 19 -8.44 -0.72 -10.08
CA GLY A 19 -8.00 -0.10 -8.84
C GLY A 19 -6.54 0.32 -8.86
N HIS A 20 -6.05 0.73 -7.71
CA HIS A 20 -4.68 1.15 -7.51
C HIS A 20 -3.92 0.15 -6.63
N ILE A 21 -2.61 0.11 -6.79
CA ILE A 21 -1.73 -0.75 -6.02
C ILE A 21 -0.38 -0.07 -5.81
N SER A 22 0.08 -0.02 -4.57
CA SER A 22 1.40 0.50 -4.21
C SER A 22 2.40 -0.64 -4.11
N LEU A 23 3.48 -0.53 -4.85
CA LEU A 23 4.55 -1.51 -4.95
C LEU A 23 5.82 -0.90 -4.36
N LEU A 24 6.25 -1.41 -3.20
CA LEU A 24 7.28 -0.77 -2.40
C LEU A 24 8.53 -1.66 -2.26
N GLY A 25 9.70 -1.05 -2.43
CA GLY A 25 10.97 -1.67 -2.08
C GLY A 25 11.32 -2.95 -2.85
N TYR A 26 10.76 -3.13 -4.03
CA TYR A 26 11.15 -4.24 -4.91
C TYR A 26 12.52 -3.97 -5.55
N ASN A 27 13.24 -5.04 -5.85
CA ASN A 27 14.57 -5.00 -6.41
C ASN A 27 14.56 -5.58 -7.83
N GLY A 28 14.97 -4.80 -8.83
CA GLY A 28 15.08 -5.31 -10.19
C GLY A 28 14.35 -4.46 -11.23
N ASN A 29 13.61 -5.09 -12.12
CA ASN A 29 13.00 -4.42 -13.25
C ASN A 29 11.77 -3.60 -12.85
N ILE A 30 11.59 -2.48 -13.52
CA ILE A 30 10.41 -1.63 -13.34
C ILE A 30 9.14 -2.43 -13.68
N ILE A 31 8.14 -2.34 -12.80
CA ILE A 31 6.88 -3.03 -12.93
C ILE A 31 5.88 -2.12 -13.64
N ALA A 32 5.67 -2.36 -14.91
CA ALA A 32 4.65 -1.78 -15.79
C ALA A 32 4.21 -0.33 -15.46
N PRO A 33 5.09 0.67 -15.54
CA PRO A 33 4.76 2.04 -15.14
C PRO A 33 3.83 2.76 -16.12
N MET A 34 3.50 2.15 -17.25
CA MET A 34 2.79 2.77 -18.38
C MET A 34 1.36 3.20 -18.03
N THR A 35 0.81 2.70 -16.93
CA THR A 35 -0.54 3.01 -16.46
C THR A 35 -0.53 3.86 -15.19
N THR A 36 0.61 4.40 -14.83
CA THR A 36 0.77 5.19 -13.62
C THR A 36 0.53 6.67 -13.88
N GLY A 37 -0.59 7.16 -13.41
CA GLY A 37 -0.77 8.58 -13.23
C GLY A 37 -1.16 9.38 -14.45
N GLY A 38 -1.77 10.45 -14.15
CA GLY A 38 -2.33 11.42 -15.06
C GLY A 38 -3.85 11.46 -14.94
N PRO A 39 -4.47 12.54 -15.38
CA PRO A 39 -5.91 12.70 -15.31
C PRO A 39 -6.68 11.69 -16.18
N ASP A 40 -5.98 10.97 -17.04
CA ASP A 40 -6.55 10.06 -18.03
C ASP A 40 -5.85 8.69 -17.97
N GLU A 41 -5.96 8.03 -16.82
CA GLU A 41 -5.40 6.69 -16.59
C GLU A 41 -5.86 5.68 -17.64
N SER A 42 -7.08 5.84 -18.14
CA SER A 42 -7.66 5.00 -19.19
C SER A 42 -7.04 5.21 -20.58
N ALA A 43 -6.38 6.34 -20.82
CA ALA A 43 -5.78 6.65 -22.13
C ALA A 43 -4.47 5.89 -22.39
N LEU A 44 -3.86 5.30 -21.38
CA LEU A 44 -2.53 4.69 -21.46
C LEU A 44 -2.54 3.16 -21.60
N GLY A 45 -3.69 2.55 -21.74
CA GLY A 45 -3.80 1.12 -21.96
C GLY A 45 -5.17 0.53 -21.62
N ASP A 46 -5.42 -0.65 -22.12
CA ASP A 46 -6.61 -1.41 -21.79
C ASP A 46 -6.49 -1.95 -20.36
N ALA A 47 -7.46 -1.62 -19.52
CA ALA A 47 -7.51 -2.06 -18.12
C ALA A 47 -7.46 -3.58 -17.94
N VAL A 48 -7.81 -4.34 -18.96
CA VAL A 48 -7.78 -5.81 -18.93
C VAL A 48 -6.44 -6.42 -19.39
N GLN A 49 -5.49 -5.61 -19.80
CA GLN A 49 -4.20 -6.12 -20.26
C GLN A 49 -3.25 -6.51 -19.11
N CYS A 50 -3.46 -5.99 -17.91
CA CYS A 50 -2.66 -6.35 -16.74
C CYS A 50 -3.51 -6.23 -15.48
N LEU A 51 -3.61 -7.30 -14.73
CA LEU A 51 -4.34 -7.36 -13.48
C LEU A 51 -3.50 -6.80 -12.32
N LEU A 52 -4.15 -6.22 -11.30
CA LEU A 52 -3.45 -5.82 -10.06
C LEU A 52 -2.72 -7.01 -9.43
N THR A 53 -3.32 -8.18 -9.49
CA THR A 53 -2.72 -9.43 -9.00
C THR A 53 -1.42 -9.78 -9.73
N GLU A 54 -1.31 -9.51 -11.04
CA GLU A 54 -0.07 -9.72 -11.80
C GLU A 54 1.03 -8.76 -11.37
N TRP A 55 0.70 -7.48 -11.15
CA TRP A 55 1.65 -6.51 -10.61
C TRP A 55 2.10 -6.89 -9.20
N ALA A 56 1.16 -7.31 -8.35
CA ALA A 56 1.48 -7.79 -7.01
C ALA A 56 2.48 -8.96 -7.05
N GLN A 57 2.23 -9.95 -7.90
CA GLN A 57 3.12 -11.10 -8.08
C GLN A 57 4.50 -10.69 -8.60
N GLN A 58 4.57 -9.75 -9.55
CA GLN A 58 5.84 -9.24 -10.05
C GLN A 58 6.63 -8.54 -8.93
N CYS A 59 5.97 -7.74 -8.09
CA CYS A 59 6.57 -7.06 -6.97
C CYS A 59 7.12 -8.05 -5.94
N ARG A 60 6.32 -9.05 -5.57
CA ARG A 60 6.73 -10.08 -4.60
C ARG A 60 7.89 -10.95 -5.11
N ARG A 61 7.92 -11.31 -6.40
CA ARG A 61 9.06 -12.01 -6.99
C ARG A 61 10.37 -11.21 -6.95
N GLN A 62 10.27 -9.89 -6.84
CA GLN A 62 11.39 -8.96 -6.71
C GLN A 62 11.59 -8.50 -5.26
N ASP A 63 11.08 -9.26 -4.30
CA ASP A 63 11.17 -8.99 -2.87
C ASP A 63 10.53 -7.67 -2.42
N GLY A 64 9.55 -7.18 -3.14
CA GLY A 64 8.78 -5.99 -2.75
C GLY A 64 7.66 -6.27 -1.78
N VAL A 65 7.11 -5.21 -1.24
CA VAL A 65 5.89 -5.18 -0.39
C VAL A 65 4.74 -4.59 -1.19
N VAL A 66 3.59 -5.21 -1.09
CA VAL A 66 2.38 -4.85 -1.83
C VAL A 66 1.35 -4.27 -0.88
N ILE A 67 0.95 -3.04 -1.14
CA ILE A 67 -0.06 -2.32 -0.36
C ILE A 67 -1.22 -1.94 -1.27
N LEU A 68 -2.45 -2.10 -0.79
CA LEU A 68 -3.62 -1.49 -1.42
C LEU A 68 -3.82 -0.10 -0.83
N PRO A 69 -3.54 0.99 -1.60
CA PRO A 69 -3.64 2.36 -1.12
C PRO A 69 -5.11 2.76 -0.96
N HIS A 70 -5.38 3.76 -0.12
CA HIS A 70 -6.73 4.32 0.13
C HIS A 70 -7.84 3.26 0.09
N PHE A 71 -7.55 2.12 0.70
CA PHE A 71 -8.44 0.96 0.76
C PHE A 71 -9.80 1.34 1.41
N PRO A 72 -10.94 0.87 0.91
CA PRO A 72 -11.11 -0.11 -0.16
C PRO A 72 -11.43 0.50 -1.54
N ASN A 73 -11.10 1.72 -1.81
CA ASN A 73 -11.45 2.42 -3.05
C ASN A 73 -10.24 2.60 -3.98
N PRO A 74 -10.39 2.36 -5.30
CA PRO A 74 -11.49 1.65 -5.94
C PRO A 74 -11.42 0.13 -5.66
N ARG A 75 -12.58 -0.53 -5.64
CA ARG A 75 -12.72 -1.91 -5.11
C ARG A 75 -12.58 -3.04 -6.13
N ALA A 76 -12.54 -2.74 -7.43
CA ALA A 76 -12.86 -3.75 -8.44
C ALA A 76 -12.06 -5.05 -8.34
N GLU A 77 -10.73 -5.01 -8.18
CA GLU A 77 -9.90 -6.22 -8.06
C GLU A 77 -9.31 -6.43 -6.65
N HIS A 78 -9.49 -5.50 -5.72
CA HIS A 78 -8.88 -5.58 -4.39
C HIS A 78 -9.18 -6.89 -3.66
N ALA A 79 -10.44 -7.35 -3.70
CA ALA A 79 -10.82 -8.60 -3.05
C ALA A 79 -10.06 -9.80 -3.63
N ALA A 80 -9.99 -9.92 -4.96
CA ALA A 80 -9.25 -11.00 -5.60
C ALA A 80 -7.77 -10.96 -5.25
N THR A 81 -7.17 -9.77 -5.23
CA THR A 81 -5.76 -9.58 -4.90
C THR A 81 -5.47 -9.96 -3.44
N VAL A 82 -6.35 -9.61 -2.49
CA VAL A 82 -6.23 -10.00 -1.07
C VAL A 82 -6.36 -11.51 -0.90
N VAL A 83 -7.42 -12.11 -1.43
CA VAL A 83 -7.69 -13.55 -1.22
C VAL A 83 -6.68 -14.45 -1.93
N SER A 84 -6.02 -13.94 -2.97
CA SER A 84 -4.91 -14.65 -3.63
C SER A 84 -3.61 -14.66 -2.83
N GLY A 85 -3.56 -13.97 -1.66
CA GLY A 85 -2.38 -13.90 -0.81
C GLY A 85 -1.25 -13.00 -1.36
N ASN A 86 -1.55 -12.11 -2.28
CA ASN A 86 -0.56 -11.24 -2.92
C ASN A 86 -0.46 -9.83 -2.30
N VAL A 87 -1.21 -9.54 -1.25
CA VAL A 87 -1.22 -8.26 -0.54
C VAL A 87 -0.60 -8.41 0.83
N ASP A 88 0.33 -7.53 1.18
CA ASP A 88 0.97 -7.49 2.49
C ASP A 88 0.25 -6.54 3.45
N GLY A 89 -0.32 -5.44 2.93
CA GLY A 89 -1.04 -4.49 3.76
C GLY A 89 -2.14 -3.73 3.01
N VAL A 90 -3.06 -3.17 3.79
CA VAL A 90 -4.14 -2.31 3.29
C VAL A 90 -4.11 -0.98 4.03
N GLU A 91 -4.28 0.10 3.28
CA GLU A 91 -4.18 1.44 3.83
C GLU A 91 -5.49 1.88 4.49
N MET A 92 -5.36 2.41 5.71
CA MET A 92 -6.51 2.79 6.55
C MET A 92 -7.02 4.21 6.30
N THR A 93 -6.57 4.85 5.23
CA THR A 93 -6.92 6.23 4.90
C THR A 93 -7.89 6.26 3.73
N SER A 94 -8.96 7.03 3.82
CA SER A 94 -9.89 7.19 2.71
C SER A 94 -9.33 8.08 1.61
N TRP A 95 -9.65 7.75 0.38
CA TRP A 95 -9.36 8.60 -0.75
C TRP A 95 -10.10 9.95 -0.64
N GLY A 96 -9.33 11.01 -0.62
CA GLY A 96 -9.84 12.38 -0.61
C GLY A 96 -10.24 12.95 0.74
N ASP A 97 -10.12 12.19 1.84
CA ASP A 97 -10.44 12.69 3.17
C ASP A 97 -9.34 12.43 4.20
N LEU A 98 -8.24 13.12 4.02
CA LEU A 98 -7.09 13.06 4.93
C LEU A 98 -7.30 13.79 6.26
N TYR A 99 -8.42 14.50 6.42
CA TYR A 99 -8.68 15.31 7.60
C TYR A 99 -9.45 14.57 8.69
N HIS A 100 -10.14 13.47 8.34
CA HIS A 100 -10.93 12.69 9.27
C HIS A 100 -10.22 11.44 9.83
N GLY A 101 -8.94 11.26 9.49
CA GLY A 101 -8.11 10.20 10.05
C GLY A 101 -8.35 8.83 9.44
N ILE A 102 -8.49 7.82 10.28
CA ILE A 102 -8.73 6.44 9.84
C ILE A 102 -10.16 6.31 9.32
N ASP A 103 -10.29 5.84 8.08
CA ASP A 103 -11.58 5.66 7.44
C ASP A 103 -12.34 4.47 8.04
N PRO A 104 -13.59 4.67 8.53
CA PRO A 104 -14.40 3.59 9.08
C PRO A 104 -14.69 2.45 8.10
N TYR A 105 -14.78 2.75 6.80
CA TYR A 105 -15.00 1.73 5.77
C TYR A 105 -13.76 0.89 5.54
N SER A 106 -12.58 1.51 5.52
CA SER A 106 -11.29 0.81 5.46
C SER A 106 -11.15 -0.16 6.63
N LEU A 107 -11.43 0.31 7.84
CA LEU A 107 -11.37 -0.50 9.06
C LEU A 107 -12.37 -1.66 9.02
N SER A 108 -13.61 -1.39 8.62
CA SER A 108 -14.67 -2.41 8.52
C SER A 108 -14.33 -3.51 7.51
N ASP A 109 -13.85 -3.13 6.32
CA ASP A 109 -13.49 -4.10 5.29
C ASP A 109 -12.24 -4.89 5.69
N TRP A 110 -11.25 -4.25 6.30
CA TRP A 110 -10.06 -4.93 6.83
C TRP A 110 -10.44 -6.01 7.86
N TYR A 111 -11.31 -5.70 8.82
CA TYR A 111 -11.81 -6.68 9.78
C TYR A 111 -12.55 -7.85 9.11
N ARG A 112 -13.28 -7.62 8.01
CA ARG A 112 -13.93 -8.71 7.26
C ARG A 112 -12.88 -9.69 6.72
N TYR A 113 -11.77 -9.19 6.14
CA TYR A 113 -10.70 -10.06 5.66
C TYR A 113 -10.03 -10.83 6.80
N LEU A 114 -9.72 -10.15 7.90
CA LEU A 114 -9.14 -10.81 9.08
C LEU A 114 -10.05 -11.92 9.62
N ASN A 115 -11.35 -11.68 9.72
CA ASN A 115 -12.32 -12.67 10.16
C ASN A 115 -12.46 -13.86 9.21
N CYS A 116 -12.09 -13.68 7.95
CA CYS A 116 -12.02 -14.76 6.96
C CYS A 116 -10.61 -15.43 6.91
N GLY A 117 -9.69 -15.04 7.77
CA GLY A 117 -8.34 -15.60 7.86
C GLY A 117 -7.31 -14.99 6.90
N TYR A 118 -7.66 -13.93 6.20
CA TYR A 118 -6.72 -13.21 5.34
C TYR A 118 -5.97 -12.15 6.15
N MET A 119 -4.76 -12.50 6.56
CA MET A 119 -3.90 -11.62 7.35
C MET A 119 -3.20 -10.60 6.45
N THR A 120 -3.60 -9.33 6.58
CA THR A 120 -2.94 -8.19 5.95
C THR A 120 -2.63 -7.14 7.01
N ALA A 121 -1.50 -6.46 6.87
CA ALA A 121 -1.13 -5.37 7.77
C ALA A 121 -2.09 -4.18 7.63
N ALA A 122 -2.44 -3.54 8.74
CA ALA A 122 -2.96 -2.19 8.69
C ALA A 122 -1.80 -1.22 8.45
N VAL A 123 -1.87 -0.44 7.39
CA VAL A 123 -0.88 0.58 7.08
C VAL A 123 -1.54 1.95 6.89
N GLY A 124 -0.78 3.01 7.08
CA GLY A 124 -1.22 4.38 6.86
C GLY A 124 -0.32 5.06 5.86
N GLY A 125 -0.90 5.89 5.05
CA GLY A 125 -0.21 6.75 4.10
C GLY A 125 -0.92 8.10 3.99
N THR A 126 -0.22 9.10 3.49
CA THR A 126 -0.74 10.46 3.43
C THR A 126 -1.51 10.74 2.14
N ASP A 127 -1.28 9.93 1.09
CA ASP A 127 -1.80 10.18 -0.27
C ASP A 127 -1.64 11.65 -0.69
N LYS A 128 -0.41 12.17 -0.58
CA LYS A 128 -0.12 13.58 -0.80
C LYS A 128 -0.25 13.96 -2.26
N MET A 129 -1.36 14.57 -2.61
CA MET A 129 -1.65 15.04 -3.98
C MET A 129 -1.52 16.57 -4.13
N ALA A 130 -1.47 17.32 -3.04
CA ALA A 130 -1.42 18.78 -3.05
C ALA A 130 -0.42 19.33 -2.05
N ALA A 131 0.05 20.57 -2.28
CA ALA A 131 0.98 21.25 -1.38
C ALA A 131 0.40 21.47 0.03
N SER A 132 -0.90 21.62 0.14
CA SER A 132 -1.62 21.80 1.40
C SER A 132 -1.65 20.54 2.28
N THR A 133 -1.39 19.36 1.73
CA THR A 133 -1.37 18.09 2.47
C THR A 133 0.00 17.89 3.12
N ALA A 134 0.05 17.81 4.44
CA ALA A 134 1.29 17.55 5.16
C ALA A 134 1.68 16.08 5.05
N VAL A 135 2.93 15.80 4.69
CA VAL A 135 3.46 14.43 4.68
C VAL A 135 3.48 13.87 6.10
N GLY A 136 3.04 12.62 6.26
CA GLY A 136 3.03 11.95 7.56
C GLY A 136 1.86 12.31 8.45
N THR A 137 0.79 12.88 7.91
CA THR A 137 -0.46 13.10 8.65
C THR A 137 -1.04 11.78 9.13
N VAL A 138 -1.01 10.76 8.28
CA VAL A 138 -1.30 9.37 8.66
C VAL A 138 -0.03 8.55 8.48
N ARG A 139 0.29 7.70 9.45
CA ARG A 139 1.58 7.01 9.54
C ARG A 139 1.42 5.55 9.90
N THR A 140 2.32 4.75 9.34
CA THR A 140 2.54 3.37 9.74
C THR A 140 3.68 3.30 10.74
N TYR A 141 3.44 2.66 11.87
CA TYR A 141 4.47 2.21 12.78
C TYR A 141 4.66 0.71 12.60
N ALA A 142 5.89 0.28 12.42
CA ALA A 142 6.24 -1.12 12.23
C ALA A 142 7.15 -1.56 13.38
N ARG A 143 6.80 -2.66 14.03
CA ARG A 143 7.57 -3.21 15.14
C ARG A 143 8.76 -4.00 14.61
N LEU A 144 9.96 -3.55 14.94
CA LEU A 144 11.16 -4.37 14.79
C LEU A 144 11.27 -5.34 15.97
N ARG A 145 11.73 -6.55 15.71
CA ARG A 145 11.98 -7.57 16.73
C ARG A 145 13.31 -7.32 17.40
N ASP A 146 13.49 -7.89 18.59
CA ASP A 146 14.74 -7.78 19.33
C ASP A 146 15.91 -8.31 18.49
N GLY A 147 16.93 -7.47 18.30
CA GLY A 147 18.11 -7.76 17.48
C GLY A 147 17.97 -7.42 15.99
N GLU A 148 16.80 -7.01 15.51
CA GLU A 148 16.68 -6.47 14.14
C GLU A 148 17.24 -5.04 14.08
N GLU A 149 18.16 -4.80 13.13
CA GLU A 149 18.68 -3.47 12.88
C GLU A 149 17.64 -2.61 12.13
N PHE A 150 17.70 -1.29 12.34
CA PHE A 150 16.86 -0.34 11.62
C PHE A 150 17.27 -0.27 10.14
N THR A 151 16.61 -1.07 9.32
CA THR A 151 16.80 -1.14 7.87
C THR A 151 15.46 -1.12 7.15
N TYR A 152 15.47 -0.78 5.87
CA TYR A 152 14.25 -0.85 5.07
C TYR A 152 13.75 -2.29 4.92
N GLU A 153 14.65 -3.26 4.91
CA GLU A 153 14.32 -4.68 4.87
C GLU A 153 13.60 -5.14 6.14
N ALA A 154 14.08 -4.73 7.31
CA ALA A 154 13.42 -5.01 8.57
C ALA A 154 12.01 -4.40 8.62
N TRP A 155 11.83 -3.19 8.08
CA TRP A 155 10.51 -2.57 7.94
C TRP A 155 9.60 -3.38 7.02
N LYS A 156 10.06 -3.78 5.83
CA LYS A 156 9.27 -4.64 4.91
C LYS A 156 8.81 -5.92 5.60
N ASN A 157 9.72 -6.56 6.33
CA ASN A 157 9.44 -7.80 7.04
C ASN A 157 8.42 -7.62 8.17
N ALA A 158 8.47 -6.50 8.89
CA ALA A 158 7.46 -6.17 9.90
C ALA A 158 6.07 -5.97 9.26
N VAL A 159 5.98 -5.30 8.11
CA VAL A 159 4.73 -5.18 7.35
C VAL A 159 4.21 -6.56 6.91
N ARG A 160 5.06 -7.42 6.34
CA ARG A 160 4.68 -8.78 5.94
C ARG A 160 4.18 -9.64 7.09
N ARG A 161 4.66 -9.38 8.30
CA ARG A 161 4.21 -10.07 9.52
C ARG A 161 2.96 -9.43 10.13
N ALA A 162 2.44 -8.36 9.54
CA ALA A 162 1.36 -7.53 10.10
C ALA A 162 1.68 -7.00 11.53
N GLU A 163 2.95 -6.80 11.84
CA GLU A 163 3.43 -6.20 13.09
C GLU A 163 3.43 -4.68 12.96
N THR A 164 2.26 -4.11 12.68
CA THR A 164 2.07 -2.69 12.39
C THR A 164 0.90 -2.11 13.16
N PHE A 165 0.93 -0.80 13.35
CA PHE A 165 -0.24 -0.03 13.72
C PHE A 165 -0.23 1.33 13.00
N VAL A 166 -1.40 1.94 12.90
CA VAL A 166 -1.61 3.21 12.20
C VAL A 166 -2.00 4.29 13.19
N THR A 167 -1.45 5.47 12.99
CA THR A 167 -1.87 6.67 13.75
C THR A 167 -2.24 7.80 12.82
N TYR A 168 -3.18 8.61 13.30
CA TYR A 168 -3.49 9.91 12.77
C TYR A 168 -3.08 10.97 13.83
N GLY A 169 -2.13 11.81 13.48
CA GLY A 169 -1.56 12.77 14.42
C GLY A 169 -0.33 12.24 15.18
N PRO A 170 0.22 13.04 16.09
CA PRO A 170 1.36 12.63 16.90
C PRO A 170 0.98 11.55 17.92
N LEU A 171 1.95 10.71 18.26
CA LEU A 171 1.87 9.83 19.43
C LEU A 171 2.21 10.64 20.69
#